data_3d6f0c49837c9db538d4f9414926a220
#
_entry.id   3d6f0c49837c9db538d4f9414926a220
#
_cell.length_a   1.000
_cell.length_b   1.000
_cell.length_c   1.000
_cell.angle_alpha   90.00
_cell.angle_beta   90.00
_cell.angle_gamma   90.00
#
_symmetry.space_group_name_H-M   'P 1'
#
loop_
_entity.id
_entity.type
_entity.pdbx_description
1 polymer ?
#
loop_
_entity_poly.entity_id
_entity_poly.type
_entity_poly.pdbx_seq_one_letter_code
_entity_poly.pdbx_strand_id
1 'polypeptide(L)'
;MSLRIAVLLTNDDTSAFAAHFPNDGQKVVQLLQPLRPDWSFEVLSVKDGVLPRDPHAFDGHVITGSPASVNDDVLPWVGPLLDFIRAVDAARQPLIGLCFGHQAVARALGGQVKCNAAGWGLGTAPTHWQHTRPWMQPAQSTTTLMAAHNEQVTRMPEGAECLGGSDFCPIGSMQIGQHIWTTQFHPEMSLVFMQALLGYLADKLDADTMARAHTSLNNAADVPLFGQWMVQFFENARTTNP
;
A
#
# COMPACT_ATOMS: atom_id res chain seq x y z
N MET A 1 -9.71 19.80 10.00
CA MET A 1 -8.92 19.52 11.21
C MET A 1 -7.58 18.97 10.78
N SER A 2 -6.49 19.42 11.41
CA SER A 2 -5.15 18.90 11.16
C SER A 2 -5.01 17.50 11.71
N LEU A 3 -4.44 16.55 10.93
CA LEU A 3 -4.14 15.19 11.37
C LEU A 3 -2.63 14.98 11.49
N ARG A 4 -2.23 14.11 12.43
CA ARG A 4 -0.87 13.59 12.53
C ARG A 4 -0.88 12.15 12.00
N ILE A 5 -0.18 11.89 10.90
CA ILE A 5 -0.14 10.59 10.23
C ILE A 5 1.25 9.97 10.39
N ALA A 6 1.32 8.75 10.94
CA ALA A 6 2.52 7.95 10.91
C ALA A 6 2.65 7.25 9.56
N VAL A 7 3.78 7.40 8.88
CA VAL A 7 4.12 6.63 7.68
C VAL A 7 5.16 5.59 8.08
N LEU A 8 4.71 4.34 8.17
CA LEU A 8 5.50 3.20 8.58
C LEU A 8 6.30 2.69 7.38
N LEU A 9 7.56 3.11 7.29
CA LEU A 9 8.48 2.76 6.22
C LEU A 9 8.99 1.32 6.42
N THR A 10 8.55 0.42 5.55
CA THR A 10 8.90 -1.01 5.56
C THR A 10 9.89 -1.40 4.48
N ASN A 11 10.18 -0.51 3.51
CA ASN A 11 11.15 -0.78 2.47
C ASN A 11 12.57 -0.82 3.05
N ASP A 12 13.22 -1.97 2.90
CA ASP A 12 14.58 -2.25 3.37
C ASP A 12 15.64 -2.25 2.23
N ASP A 13 15.26 -1.86 1.00
CA ASP A 13 16.18 -1.76 -0.13
C ASP A 13 17.22 -0.65 0.10
N THR A 14 18.48 -1.07 0.24
CA THR A 14 19.66 -0.20 0.40
C THR A 14 20.52 -0.15 -0.87
N SER A 15 19.99 -0.62 -2.00
CA SER A 15 20.70 -0.62 -3.28
C SER A 15 21.06 0.78 -3.76
N ALA A 16 22.09 0.86 -4.62
CA ALA A 16 22.44 2.11 -5.29
C ALA A 16 21.27 2.66 -6.13
N PHE A 17 20.40 1.79 -6.65
CA PHE A 17 19.18 2.20 -7.33
C PHE A 17 18.24 2.96 -6.38
N ALA A 18 17.93 2.38 -5.23
CA ALA A 18 17.05 3.00 -4.24
C ALA A 18 17.56 4.36 -3.75
N ALA A 19 18.89 4.51 -3.62
CA ALA A 19 19.51 5.76 -3.17
C ALA A 19 19.31 6.96 -4.11
N HIS A 20 18.90 6.74 -5.37
CA HIS A 20 18.64 7.83 -6.33
C HIS A 20 17.22 8.40 -6.24
N PHE A 21 16.34 7.81 -5.43
CA PHE A 21 14.92 8.20 -5.33
C PHE A 21 14.54 8.49 -3.88
N PRO A 22 13.49 9.30 -3.66
CA PRO A 22 12.87 9.39 -2.34
C PRO A 22 12.47 8.00 -1.85
N ASN A 23 12.63 7.72 -0.54
CA ASN A 23 12.12 6.47 0.02
C ASN A 23 10.59 6.45 -0.02
N ASP A 24 9.99 5.26 0.15
CA ASP A 24 8.54 5.10 -0.02
C ASP A 24 7.73 5.91 1.01
N GLY A 25 8.26 6.14 2.21
CA GLY A 25 7.65 7.06 3.17
C GLY A 25 7.62 8.49 2.66
N GLN A 26 8.71 8.98 2.08
CA GLN A 26 8.78 10.30 1.46
C GLN A 26 7.85 10.42 0.25
N LYS A 27 7.71 9.36 -0.57
CA LYS A 27 6.77 9.34 -1.70
C LYS A 27 5.33 9.47 -1.23
N VAL A 28 4.94 8.78 -0.14
CA VAL A 28 3.61 8.92 0.48
C VAL A 28 3.38 10.36 0.97
N VAL A 29 4.37 10.96 1.64
CA VAL A 29 4.28 12.36 2.07
C VAL A 29 4.14 13.30 0.88
N GLN A 30 4.92 13.10 -0.19
CA GLN A 30 4.82 13.91 -1.43
C GLN A 30 3.46 13.79 -2.11
N LEU A 31 2.79 12.65 -2.00
CA LEU A 31 1.44 12.45 -2.52
C LEU A 31 0.38 13.20 -1.68
N LEU A 32 0.46 13.15 -0.35
CA LEU A 32 -0.61 13.60 0.53
C LEU A 32 -0.45 15.05 1.03
N GLN A 33 0.78 15.50 1.25
CA GLN A 33 1.05 16.85 1.79
C GLN A 33 0.48 18.00 0.93
N PRO A 34 0.54 17.97 -0.41
CA PRO A 34 -0.07 19.01 -1.24
C PRO A 34 -1.60 19.05 -1.14
N LEU A 35 -2.25 17.92 -0.85
CA LEU A 35 -3.71 17.82 -0.70
C LEU A 35 -4.17 18.29 0.68
N ARG A 36 -3.32 18.12 1.71
CA ARG A 36 -3.58 18.53 3.10
C ARG A 36 -2.34 19.18 3.70
N PRO A 37 -2.07 20.46 3.35
CA PRO A 37 -0.92 21.19 3.87
C PRO A 37 -0.97 21.39 5.39
N ASP A 38 -2.16 21.30 5.99
CA ASP A 38 -2.41 21.41 7.42
C ASP A 38 -2.13 20.10 8.21
N TRP A 39 -1.90 18.97 7.52
CA TRP A 39 -1.54 17.72 8.18
C TRP A 39 -0.04 17.63 8.42
N SER A 40 0.33 16.86 9.44
CA SER A 40 1.74 16.52 9.70
C SER A 40 1.98 15.02 9.49
N PHE A 41 3.14 14.71 8.93
CA PHE A 41 3.54 13.34 8.62
C PHE A 41 4.86 13.03 9.32
N GLU A 42 4.94 11.86 9.95
CA GLU A 42 6.17 11.34 10.55
C GLU A 42 6.52 10.00 9.92
N VAL A 43 7.69 9.93 9.28
CA VAL A 43 8.17 8.69 8.66
C VAL A 43 8.98 7.90 9.68
N LEU A 44 8.50 6.71 10.03
CA LEU A 44 9.09 5.82 11.03
C LEU A 44 9.69 4.59 10.34
N SER A 45 10.98 4.35 10.53
CA SER A 45 11.69 3.23 9.90
C SER A 45 11.44 1.93 10.64
N VAL A 46 10.44 1.17 10.18
CA VAL A 46 10.03 -0.11 10.79
C VAL A 46 11.15 -1.14 10.74
N LYS A 47 11.88 -1.20 9.62
CA LYS A 47 13.03 -2.11 9.47
C LYS A 47 14.12 -1.89 10.52
N ASP A 48 14.22 -0.67 11.06
CA ASP A 48 15.17 -0.29 12.11
C ASP A 48 14.54 -0.42 13.52
N GLY A 49 13.38 -1.06 13.64
CA GLY A 49 12.67 -1.30 14.89
C GLY A 49 11.89 -0.09 15.43
N VAL A 50 11.69 0.95 14.60
CA VAL A 50 10.95 2.15 15.02
C VAL A 50 9.47 1.99 14.69
N LEU A 51 8.66 1.74 15.72
CA LEU A 51 7.19 1.65 15.68
C LEU A 51 6.57 2.50 16.79
N PRO A 52 5.36 3.06 16.57
CA PRO A 52 4.63 3.69 17.67
C PRO A 52 4.35 2.65 18.77
N ARG A 53 4.55 3.04 20.03
CA ARG A 53 4.23 2.17 21.18
C ARG A 53 2.73 2.08 21.45
N ASP A 54 2.00 3.11 21.05
CA ASP A 54 0.56 3.24 21.23
C ASP A 54 -0.08 3.53 19.86
N PRO A 55 -1.07 2.73 19.42
CA PRO A 55 -1.80 2.99 18.18
C PRO A 55 -2.51 4.35 18.16
N HIS A 56 -2.78 4.95 19.33
CA HIS A 56 -3.37 6.29 19.43
C HIS A 56 -2.36 7.44 19.39
N ALA A 57 -1.05 7.17 19.28
CA ALA A 57 -0.01 8.22 19.20
C ALA A 57 -0.16 9.10 17.96
N PHE A 58 -0.87 8.62 16.93
CA PHE A 58 -1.17 9.32 15.68
C PHE A 58 -2.67 9.21 15.37
N ASP A 59 -3.17 10.11 14.54
CA ASP A 59 -4.56 10.11 14.08
C ASP A 59 -4.82 9.05 12.99
N GLY A 60 -3.76 8.51 12.40
CA GLY A 60 -3.82 7.45 11.41
C GLY A 60 -2.44 6.95 10.98
N HIS A 61 -2.41 5.83 10.27
CA HIS A 61 -1.20 5.15 9.88
C HIS A 61 -1.22 4.79 8.39
N VAL A 62 -0.06 4.87 7.72
CA VAL A 62 0.16 4.32 6.38
C VAL A 62 1.32 3.34 6.45
N ILE A 63 1.13 2.08 6.04
CA ILE A 63 2.21 1.10 5.86
C ILE A 63 2.61 1.09 4.40
N THR A 64 3.89 1.32 4.11
CA THR A 64 4.41 1.39 2.74
C THR A 64 4.58 0.02 2.10
N GLY A 65 5.00 -0.01 0.84
CA GLY A 65 5.53 -1.18 0.16
C GLY A 65 6.91 -1.58 0.69
N SER A 66 7.33 -2.81 0.36
CA SER A 66 8.65 -3.37 0.62
C SER A 66 8.96 -4.47 -0.40
N PRO A 67 10.21 -4.68 -0.82
CA PRO A 67 10.62 -5.88 -1.55
C PRO A 67 10.66 -7.14 -0.67
N ALA A 68 10.61 -6.99 0.66
CA ALA A 68 10.57 -8.10 1.60
C ALA A 68 9.27 -8.90 1.50
N SER A 69 9.30 -10.17 1.89
CA SER A 69 8.09 -10.98 2.06
C SER A 69 7.52 -10.83 3.47
N VAL A 70 6.20 -10.68 3.57
CA VAL A 70 5.52 -10.73 4.87
C VAL A 70 5.60 -12.13 5.50
N ASN A 71 5.96 -13.16 4.72
CA ASN A 71 6.12 -14.53 5.18
C ASN A 71 7.56 -14.84 5.62
N ASP A 72 8.47 -13.88 5.55
CA ASP A 72 9.85 -14.05 6.01
C ASP A 72 9.94 -13.83 7.51
N ASP A 73 9.85 -14.93 8.27
CA ASP A 73 9.94 -14.92 9.73
C ASP A 73 11.38 -14.67 10.25
N VAL A 74 12.38 -14.63 9.38
CA VAL A 74 13.77 -14.29 9.73
C VAL A 74 13.94 -12.77 9.91
N LEU A 75 13.12 -11.97 9.24
CA LEU A 75 13.16 -10.51 9.36
C LEU A 75 12.64 -10.06 10.74
N PRO A 76 13.50 -9.50 11.61
CA PRO A 76 13.17 -9.26 13.01
C PRO A 76 12.08 -8.19 13.21
N TRP A 77 11.81 -7.38 12.19
CA TRP A 77 10.82 -6.29 12.24
C TRP A 77 9.41 -6.70 11.77
N VAL A 78 9.28 -7.84 11.06
CA VAL A 78 7.97 -8.30 10.54
C VAL A 78 7.03 -8.68 11.67
N GLY A 79 7.48 -9.51 12.63
CA GLY A 79 6.68 -9.91 13.77
C GLY A 79 6.11 -8.73 14.57
N PRO A 80 6.96 -7.80 15.06
CA PRO A 80 6.51 -6.58 15.74
C PRO A 80 5.55 -5.71 14.91
N LEU A 81 5.72 -5.61 13.57
CA LEU A 81 4.77 -4.90 12.71
C LEU A 81 3.41 -5.60 12.69
N LEU A 82 3.36 -6.92 12.58
CA LEU A 82 2.11 -7.68 12.60
C LEU A 82 1.39 -7.52 13.95
N ASP A 83 2.13 -7.49 15.08
CA ASP A 83 1.56 -7.22 16.39
C ASP A 83 1.00 -5.79 16.49
N PHE A 84 1.71 -4.81 15.94
CA PHE A 84 1.23 -3.43 15.87
C PHE A 84 -0.04 -3.30 15.02
N ILE A 85 -0.13 -3.98 13.87
CA ILE A 85 -1.35 -4.00 13.04
C ILE A 85 -2.54 -4.55 13.84
N ARG A 86 -2.36 -5.62 14.62
CA ARG A 86 -3.42 -6.17 15.49
C ARG A 86 -3.85 -5.16 16.56
N ALA A 87 -2.89 -4.43 17.14
CA ALA A 87 -3.20 -3.38 18.11
C ALA A 87 -3.98 -2.21 17.48
N VAL A 88 -3.61 -1.80 16.26
CA VAL A 88 -4.32 -0.78 15.48
C VAL A 88 -5.75 -1.21 15.18
N ASP A 89 -5.95 -2.47 14.75
CA ASP A 89 -7.29 -3.03 14.48
C ASP A 89 -8.14 -3.08 15.75
N ALA A 90 -7.59 -3.59 16.85
CA ALA A 90 -8.29 -3.64 18.14
C ALA A 90 -8.66 -2.25 18.68
N ALA A 91 -7.80 -1.26 18.45
CA ALA A 91 -8.04 0.14 18.81
C ALA A 91 -8.91 0.89 17.79
N ARG A 92 -9.28 0.24 16.68
CA ARG A 92 -10.04 0.81 15.54
C ARG A 92 -9.43 2.09 14.99
N GLN A 93 -8.08 2.20 15.02
CA GLN A 93 -7.38 3.34 14.48
C GLN A 93 -7.29 3.30 12.95
N PRO A 94 -7.40 4.46 12.26
CA PRO A 94 -7.32 4.51 10.80
C PRO A 94 -5.97 3.99 10.27
N LEU A 95 -6.01 3.04 9.33
CA LEU A 95 -4.84 2.43 8.73
C LEU A 95 -5.04 2.26 7.22
N ILE A 96 -4.04 2.71 6.44
CA ILE A 96 -3.91 2.39 5.01
C ILE A 96 -2.70 1.48 4.81
N GLY A 97 -2.87 0.37 4.09
CA GLY A 97 -1.77 -0.54 3.71
C GLY A 97 -1.53 -0.53 2.19
N LEU A 98 -0.29 -0.28 1.77
CA LEU A 98 0.13 -0.23 0.37
C LEU A 98 1.04 -1.42 0.06
N CYS A 99 0.74 -2.23 -0.93
CA CYS A 99 1.51 -3.37 -1.43
C CYS A 99 1.92 -4.33 -0.28
N PHE A 100 3.15 -4.27 0.22
CA PHE A 100 3.56 -5.02 1.41
C PHE A 100 2.63 -4.73 2.60
N GLY A 101 2.22 -3.48 2.82
CA GLY A 101 1.28 -3.10 3.87
C GLY A 101 -0.09 -3.76 3.72
N HIS A 102 -0.58 -3.94 2.48
CA HIS A 102 -1.80 -4.70 2.19
C HIS A 102 -1.64 -6.18 2.59
N GLN A 103 -0.51 -6.78 2.25
CA GLN A 103 -0.17 -8.15 2.58
C GLN A 103 0.03 -8.32 4.09
N ALA A 104 0.71 -7.36 4.76
CA ALA A 104 0.95 -7.39 6.20
C ALA A 104 -0.37 -7.33 7.00
N VAL A 105 -1.31 -6.46 6.58
CA VAL A 105 -2.65 -6.41 7.18
C VAL A 105 -3.37 -7.75 7.01
N ALA A 106 -3.36 -8.32 5.80
CA ALA A 106 -3.98 -9.61 5.56
C ALA A 106 -3.40 -10.69 6.48
N ARG A 107 -2.06 -10.81 6.54
CA ARG A 107 -1.38 -11.80 7.39
C ARG A 107 -1.64 -11.58 8.88
N ALA A 108 -1.53 -10.34 9.35
CA ALA A 108 -1.72 -9.99 10.77
C ALA A 108 -3.09 -10.40 11.30
N LEU A 109 -4.12 -10.28 10.46
CA LEU A 109 -5.52 -10.52 10.83
C LEU A 109 -6.06 -11.90 10.38
N GLY A 110 -5.17 -12.83 10.02
CA GLY A 110 -5.52 -14.23 9.77
C GLY A 110 -5.82 -14.57 8.30
N GLY A 111 -5.55 -13.67 7.37
CA GLY A 111 -5.55 -13.92 5.94
C GLY A 111 -4.35 -14.74 5.47
N GLN A 112 -4.16 -14.83 4.15
CA GLN A 112 -3.05 -15.59 3.56
C GLN A 112 -2.46 -14.84 2.37
N VAL A 113 -1.14 -14.83 2.30
CA VAL A 113 -0.33 -14.25 1.22
C VAL A 113 0.50 -15.35 0.58
N LYS A 114 0.54 -15.40 -0.75
CA LYS A 114 1.34 -16.36 -1.54
C LYS A 114 1.91 -15.71 -2.77
N CYS A 115 2.95 -16.33 -3.31
CA CYS A 115 3.43 -16.01 -4.65
C CYS A 115 2.31 -16.22 -5.68
N ASN A 116 2.20 -15.30 -6.63
CA ASN A 116 1.28 -15.44 -7.75
C ASN A 116 1.84 -16.45 -8.74
N ALA A 117 1.07 -17.50 -9.05
CA ALA A 117 1.45 -18.50 -10.05
C ALA A 117 1.63 -17.92 -11.47
N ALA A 118 0.99 -16.77 -11.76
CA ALA A 118 1.14 -16.05 -13.02
C ALA A 118 2.40 -15.15 -13.07
N GLY A 119 3.22 -15.14 -11.99
CA GLY A 119 4.46 -14.38 -11.90
C GLY A 119 4.29 -12.94 -11.42
N TRP A 120 5.06 -12.02 -11.99
CA TRP A 120 5.12 -10.62 -11.57
C TRP A 120 3.98 -9.76 -12.13
N GLY A 121 3.30 -9.02 -11.25
CA GLY A 121 2.52 -7.85 -11.57
C GLY A 121 3.43 -6.62 -11.58
N LEU A 122 3.78 -6.12 -12.77
CA LEU A 122 4.76 -5.04 -12.94
C LEU A 122 4.26 -4.04 -13.99
N GLY A 123 4.56 -2.76 -13.79
CA GLY A 123 4.10 -1.68 -14.65
C GLY A 123 2.85 -1.01 -14.13
N THR A 124 1.80 -0.85 -14.95
CA THR A 124 0.48 -0.38 -14.50
C THR A 124 -0.54 -1.53 -14.51
N ALA A 125 -1.43 -1.54 -13.54
CA ALA A 125 -2.48 -2.55 -13.42
C ALA A 125 -3.84 -1.91 -13.13
N PRO A 126 -4.92 -2.39 -13.79
CA PRO A 126 -6.28 -1.95 -13.50
C PRO A 126 -6.80 -2.60 -12.22
N THR A 127 -7.66 -1.85 -11.52
CA THR A 127 -8.53 -2.35 -10.46
C THR A 127 -9.97 -2.10 -10.83
N HIS A 128 -10.75 -3.16 -10.95
CA HIS A 128 -12.20 -3.09 -11.15
C HIS A 128 -12.87 -3.04 -9.77
N TRP A 129 -13.56 -1.95 -9.48
CA TRP A 129 -14.21 -1.73 -8.17
C TRP A 129 -15.57 -2.40 -8.15
N GLN A 130 -15.73 -3.37 -7.24
CA GLN A 130 -16.99 -4.10 -7.01
C GLN A 130 -17.88 -3.37 -6.01
N HIS A 131 -17.23 -2.66 -5.06
CA HIS A 131 -17.90 -1.90 -4.03
C HIS A 131 -17.25 -0.52 -3.89
N THR A 132 -18.08 0.52 -3.88
CA THR A 132 -17.64 1.89 -3.57
C THR A 132 -17.93 2.22 -2.11
N ARG A 133 -17.22 3.23 -1.60
CA ARG A 133 -17.37 3.73 -0.23
C ARG A 133 -17.65 5.23 -0.25
N PRO A 134 -18.27 5.78 0.81
CA PRO A 134 -18.54 7.22 0.88
C PRO A 134 -17.30 8.10 0.65
N TRP A 135 -16.13 7.62 1.08
CA TRP A 135 -14.86 8.31 0.91
C TRP A 135 -14.21 8.12 -0.48
N MET A 136 -14.75 7.28 -1.35
CA MET A 136 -14.26 7.10 -2.72
C MET A 136 -14.93 8.13 -3.66
N GLN A 137 -14.61 9.41 -3.50
CA GLN A 137 -15.17 10.48 -4.33
C GLN A 137 -14.07 11.23 -5.09
N PRO A 138 -14.27 11.47 -6.42
CA PRO A 138 -15.35 10.93 -7.24
C PRO A 138 -15.25 9.40 -7.40
N ALA A 139 -16.38 8.71 -7.39
CA ALA A 139 -16.41 7.26 -7.57
C ALA A 139 -16.03 6.88 -9.00
N GLN A 140 -15.30 5.77 -9.12
CA GLN A 140 -14.90 5.17 -10.40
C GLN A 140 -15.25 3.68 -10.42
N SER A 141 -15.56 3.14 -11.58
CA SER A 141 -15.74 1.69 -11.77
C SER A 141 -14.41 0.96 -11.99
N THR A 142 -13.40 1.68 -12.49
CA THR A 142 -12.05 1.15 -12.75
C THR A 142 -11.05 2.25 -12.49
N THR A 143 -9.93 1.90 -11.87
CA THR A 143 -8.75 2.76 -11.73
C THR A 143 -7.50 2.00 -12.15
N THR A 144 -6.45 2.73 -12.49
CA THR A 144 -5.14 2.17 -12.86
C THR A 144 -4.08 2.74 -11.92
N LEU A 145 -3.25 1.87 -11.34
CA LEU A 145 -2.11 2.27 -10.50
C LEU A 145 -0.84 1.53 -10.91
N MET A 146 0.31 1.97 -10.39
CA MET A 146 1.56 1.23 -10.51
C MET A 146 1.50 -0.07 -9.71
N ALA A 147 2.07 -1.13 -10.27
CA ALA A 147 2.19 -2.46 -9.68
C ALA A 147 3.65 -2.90 -9.70
N ALA A 148 4.13 -3.48 -8.61
CA ALA A 148 5.46 -4.08 -8.50
C ALA A 148 5.41 -5.19 -7.42
N HIS A 149 4.82 -6.34 -7.75
CA HIS A 149 4.65 -7.44 -6.79
C HIS A 149 4.64 -8.81 -7.47
N ASN A 150 5.13 -9.83 -6.77
CA ASN A 150 4.99 -11.24 -7.13
C ASN A 150 4.22 -12.04 -6.07
N GLU A 151 4.07 -11.50 -4.87
CA GLU A 151 3.19 -12.03 -3.84
C GLU A 151 1.90 -11.21 -3.78
N GLN A 152 0.80 -11.88 -3.40
CA GLN A 152 -0.51 -11.24 -3.25
C GLN A 152 -1.36 -11.94 -2.20
N VAL A 153 -2.37 -11.25 -1.70
CA VAL A 153 -3.37 -11.84 -0.81
C VAL A 153 -4.18 -12.87 -1.58
N THR A 154 -4.21 -14.10 -1.07
CA THR A 154 -4.98 -15.23 -1.66
C THR A 154 -6.19 -15.60 -0.81
N ARG A 155 -6.22 -15.19 0.46
CA ARG A 155 -7.36 -15.31 1.36
C ARG A 155 -7.41 -14.08 2.26
N MET A 156 -8.54 -13.41 2.28
CA MET A 156 -8.77 -12.27 3.17
C MET A 156 -8.90 -12.71 4.64
N PRO A 157 -8.65 -11.80 5.59
CA PRO A 157 -9.07 -11.97 6.97
C PRO A 157 -10.58 -12.17 7.10
N GLU A 158 -11.00 -12.79 8.19
CA GLU A 158 -12.43 -12.86 8.52
C GLU A 158 -13.00 -11.45 8.74
N GLY A 159 -14.20 -11.20 8.21
CA GLY A 159 -14.85 -9.89 8.26
C GLY A 159 -14.27 -8.82 7.32
N ALA A 160 -13.23 -9.14 6.55
CA ALA A 160 -12.76 -8.24 5.49
C ALA A 160 -13.67 -8.30 4.26
N GLU A 161 -13.79 -7.18 3.56
CA GLU A 161 -14.55 -7.06 2.31
C GLU A 161 -13.59 -6.70 1.16
N CYS A 162 -13.65 -7.46 0.06
CA CYS A 162 -12.94 -7.11 -1.16
C CYS A 162 -13.62 -5.92 -1.82
N LEU A 163 -12.91 -4.83 -2.00
CA LEU A 163 -13.44 -3.64 -2.67
C LEU A 163 -13.25 -3.70 -4.19
N GLY A 164 -12.19 -4.36 -4.65
CA GLY A 164 -11.89 -4.48 -6.05
C GLY A 164 -10.60 -5.25 -6.32
N GLY A 165 -10.41 -5.57 -7.59
CA GLY A 165 -9.25 -6.32 -8.07
C GLY A 165 -9.26 -6.48 -9.58
N SER A 166 -8.48 -7.42 -10.07
CA SER A 166 -8.40 -7.82 -11.47
C SER A 166 -8.25 -9.33 -11.57
N ASP A 167 -8.31 -9.88 -12.78
CA ASP A 167 -8.06 -11.31 -13.00
C ASP A 167 -6.66 -11.73 -12.52
N PHE A 168 -5.67 -10.83 -12.63
CA PHE A 168 -4.31 -11.08 -12.17
C PHE A 168 -4.18 -10.99 -10.65
N CYS A 169 -4.85 -10.04 -10.02
CA CYS A 169 -4.86 -9.79 -8.58
C CYS A 169 -6.30 -9.64 -8.07
N PRO A 170 -6.99 -10.77 -7.80
CA PRO A 170 -8.42 -10.75 -7.46
C PRO A 170 -8.75 -9.97 -6.17
N ILE A 171 -7.84 -9.99 -5.20
CA ILE A 171 -7.95 -9.22 -3.96
C ILE A 171 -6.98 -8.03 -4.06
N GLY A 172 -7.26 -7.12 -4.99
CA GLY A 172 -6.42 -5.93 -5.24
C GLY A 172 -6.61 -4.83 -4.21
N SER A 173 -7.77 -4.79 -3.56
CA SER A 173 -8.08 -3.85 -2.48
C SER A 173 -9.08 -4.48 -1.52
N MET A 174 -8.88 -4.29 -0.21
CA MET A 174 -9.81 -4.76 0.81
C MET A 174 -10.01 -3.73 1.91
N GLN A 175 -11.13 -3.83 2.60
CA GLN A 175 -11.47 -3.03 3.78
C GLN A 175 -11.83 -3.94 4.95
N ILE A 176 -11.41 -3.55 6.17
CA ILE A 176 -11.80 -4.20 7.43
C ILE A 176 -12.44 -3.15 8.32
N GLY A 177 -13.69 -3.39 8.69
CA GLY A 177 -14.49 -2.37 9.37
C GLY A 177 -14.57 -1.08 8.56
N GLN A 178 -14.48 0.07 9.24
CA GLN A 178 -14.40 1.38 8.59
C GLN A 178 -13.05 2.07 8.82
N HIS A 179 -12.11 1.38 9.46
CA HIS A 179 -10.86 1.94 9.94
C HIS A 179 -9.61 1.38 9.22
N ILE A 180 -9.69 0.28 8.48
CA ILE A 180 -8.58 -0.23 7.69
C ILE A 180 -8.97 -0.33 6.23
N TRP A 181 -8.16 0.28 5.35
CA TRP A 181 -8.24 0.15 3.90
C TRP A 181 -6.88 -0.19 3.32
N THR A 182 -6.84 -1.10 2.36
CA THR A 182 -5.57 -1.52 1.77
C THR A 182 -5.67 -1.71 0.27
N THR A 183 -4.55 -1.53 -0.42
CA THR A 183 -4.39 -1.83 -1.85
C THR A 183 -3.07 -2.52 -2.12
N GLN A 184 -3.08 -3.49 -3.05
CA GLN A 184 -1.88 -4.17 -3.54
C GLN A 184 -0.99 -3.24 -4.39
N PHE A 185 -1.53 -2.13 -4.85
CA PHE A 185 -0.91 -1.22 -5.79
C PHE A 185 -0.28 -0.01 -5.12
N HIS A 186 0.47 0.78 -5.91
CA HIS A 186 1.31 1.87 -5.47
C HIS A 186 0.80 3.24 -5.98
N PRO A 187 -0.08 3.93 -5.24
CA PRO A 187 -0.49 5.29 -5.59
C PRO A 187 0.65 6.32 -5.42
N GLU A 188 1.68 5.99 -4.63
CA GLU A 188 2.83 6.86 -4.35
C GLU A 188 3.93 6.77 -5.42
N MET A 189 3.88 5.78 -6.32
CA MET A 189 4.90 5.61 -7.35
C MET A 189 4.60 6.47 -8.58
N SER A 190 5.61 7.22 -9.05
CA SER A 190 5.55 7.97 -10.29
C SER A 190 5.90 7.10 -11.49
N LEU A 191 5.47 7.55 -12.70
CA LEU A 191 5.87 6.92 -13.96
C LEU A 191 7.41 6.91 -14.13
N VAL A 192 8.08 8.01 -13.76
CA VAL A 192 9.54 8.12 -13.83
C VAL A 192 10.22 7.06 -12.95
N PHE A 193 9.74 6.88 -11.73
CA PHE A 193 10.25 5.84 -10.84
C PHE A 193 10.01 4.43 -11.42
N MET A 194 8.81 4.15 -11.94
CA MET A 194 8.49 2.85 -12.52
C MET A 194 9.34 2.55 -13.75
N GLN A 195 9.56 3.51 -14.64
CA GLN A 195 10.44 3.34 -15.79
C GLN A 195 11.89 3.01 -15.36
N ALA A 196 12.39 3.70 -14.34
CA ALA A 196 13.72 3.41 -13.79
C ALA A 196 13.78 2.03 -13.13
N LEU A 197 12.72 1.63 -12.41
CA LEU A 197 12.61 0.29 -11.80
C LEU A 197 12.60 -0.81 -12.86
N LEU A 198 11.90 -0.62 -13.97
CA LEU A 198 11.94 -1.57 -15.09
C LEU A 198 13.36 -1.70 -15.64
N GLY A 199 14.09 -0.60 -15.82
CA GLY A 199 15.50 -0.64 -16.22
C GLY A 199 16.36 -1.43 -15.23
N TYR A 200 16.15 -1.24 -13.92
CA TYR A 200 16.87 -1.96 -12.87
C TYR A 200 16.55 -3.46 -12.83
N LEU A 201 15.35 -3.85 -13.24
CA LEU A 201 14.87 -5.24 -13.23
C LEU A 201 15.11 -5.96 -14.57
N ALA A 202 15.57 -5.28 -15.61
CA ALA A 202 15.65 -5.81 -16.98
C ALA A 202 16.40 -7.13 -17.10
N ASP A 203 17.52 -7.27 -16.37
CA ASP A 203 18.34 -8.49 -16.38
C ASP A 203 17.93 -9.52 -15.29
N LYS A 204 16.88 -9.22 -14.51
CA LYS A 204 16.43 -10.03 -13.37
C LYS A 204 15.12 -10.78 -13.64
N LEU A 205 14.36 -10.34 -14.64
CA LEU A 205 13.06 -10.89 -14.99
C LEU A 205 13.04 -11.35 -16.44
N ASP A 206 12.12 -12.25 -16.78
CA ASP A 206 11.95 -12.74 -18.13
C ASP A 206 11.47 -11.66 -19.11
N ALA A 207 11.81 -11.85 -20.39
CA ALA A 207 11.54 -10.88 -21.46
C ALA A 207 10.03 -10.64 -21.65
N ASP A 208 9.18 -11.64 -21.46
CA ASP A 208 7.73 -11.49 -21.64
C ASP A 208 7.13 -10.63 -20.52
N THR A 209 7.56 -10.84 -19.27
CA THR A 209 7.18 -9.99 -18.13
C THR A 209 7.60 -8.55 -18.36
N MET A 210 8.84 -8.32 -18.81
CA MET A 210 9.34 -6.97 -19.10
C MET A 210 8.59 -6.31 -20.24
N ALA A 211 8.29 -7.04 -21.33
CA ALA A 211 7.53 -6.51 -22.47
C ALA A 211 6.09 -6.09 -22.06
N ARG A 212 5.41 -6.93 -21.27
CA ARG A 212 4.09 -6.60 -20.73
C ARG A 212 4.14 -5.37 -19.83
N ALA A 213 5.14 -5.28 -18.94
CA ALA A 213 5.31 -4.14 -18.05
C ALA A 213 5.52 -2.84 -18.84
N HIS A 214 6.45 -2.82 -19.80
CA HIS A 214 6.67 -1.65 -20.66
C HIS A 214 5.42 -1.24 -21.44
N THR A 215 4.69 -2.20 -22.01
CA THR A 215 3.46 -1.93 -22.75
C THR A 215 2.39 -1.31 -21.85
N SER A 216 2.27 -1.77 -20.60
CA SER A 216 1.27 -1.28 -19.65
C SER A 216 1.46 0.19 -19.28
N LEU A 217 2.70 0.71 -19.32
CA LEU A 217 3.01 2.11 -19.00
C LEU A 217 2.41 3.14 -19.99
N ASN A 218 1.83 2.69 -21.09
CA ASN A 218 1.03 3.54 -21.97
C ASN A 218 -0.30 3.96 -21.33
N ASN A 219 -0.75 3.27 -20.27
CA ASN A 219 -1.94 3.65 -19.53
C ASN A 219 -1.59 4.67 -18.45
N ALA A 220 -2.35 5.76 -18.38
CA ALA A 220 -2.19 6.75 -17.31
C ALA A 220 -2.59 6.14 -15.95
N ALA A 221 -1.82 6.47 -14.93
CA ALA A 221 -2.15 6.07 -13.55
C ALA A 221 -3.00 7.13 -12.85
N ASP A 222 -4.00 6.68 -12.09
CA ASP A 222 -4.96 7.53 -11.37
C ASP A 222 -4.42 8.01 -10.01
N VAL A 223 -3.13 8.34 -9.95
CA VAL A 223 -2.41 8.76 -8.73
C VAL A 223 -3.10 9.92 -8.00
N PRO A 224 -3.53 11.02 -8.68
CA PRO A 224 -4.19 12.12 -8.00
C PRO A 224 -5.52 11.73 -7.35
N LEU A 225 -6.29 10.87 -8.01
CA LEU A 225 -7.56 10.35 -7.49
C LEU A 225 -7.35 9.52 -6.23
N PHE A 226 -6.36 8.63 -6.25
CA PHE A 226 -6.04 7.82 -5.08
C PHE A 226 -5.55 8.65 -3.90
N GLY A 227 -4.75 9.67 -4.14
CA GLY A 227 -4.36 10.63 -3.10
C GLY A 227 -5.58 11.28 -2.45
N GLN A 228 -6.58 11.70 -3.25
CA GLN A 228 -7.85 12.24 -2.73
C GLN A 228 -8.61 11.19 -1.89
N TRP A 229 -8.71 9.94 -2.36
CA TRP A 229 -9.38 8.87 -1.64
C TRP A 229 -8.67 8.54 -0.31
N MET A 230 -7.33 8.56 -0.28
CA MET A 230 -6.57 8.37 0.96
C MET A 230 -6.87 9.47 2.00
N VAL A 231 -6.91 10.72 1.55
CA VAL A 231 -7.30 11.84 2.41
C VAL A 231 -8.72 11.65 2.93
N GLN A 232 -9.68 11.41 2.05
CA GLN A 232 -11.09 11.24 2.40
C GLN A 232 -11.33 10.02 3.31
N PHE A 233 -10.55 8.95 3.13
CA PHE A 233 -10.59 7.80 4.04
C PHE A 233 -10.24 8.20 5.48
N PHE A 234 -9.13 8.91 5.69
CA PHE A 234 -8.75 9.35 7.03
C PHE A 234 -9.76 10.32 7.64
N GLU A 235 -10.31 11.24 6.85
CA GLU A 235 -11.35 12.17 7.30
C GLU A 235 -12.63 11.44 7.71
N ASN A 236 -13.07 10.46 6.89
CA ASN A 236 -14.28 9.68 7.16
C ASN A 236 -14.11 8.76 8.39
N ALA A 237 -12.96 8.09 8.53
CA ALA A 237 -12.71 7.18 9.64
C ALA A 237 -12.78 7.87 11.01
N ARG A 238 -12.38 9.15 11.10
CA ARG A 238 -12.51 9.96 12.34
C ARG A 238 -13.95 10.36 12.67
N THR A 239 -14.79 10.59 11.67
CA THR A 239 -16.18 10.98 11.92
C THR A 239 -17.03 9.82 12.41
N THR A 240 -16.61 8.60 12.10
CA THR A 240 -17.32 7.36 12.48
C THR A 240 -16.82 6.76 13.79
N ASN A 241 -15.69 7.25 14.32
CA ASN A 241 -15.06 6.80 15.56
C ASN A 241 -14.74 8.03 16.45
N PRO A 242 -15.77 8.71 17.05
CA PRO A 242 -15.58 9.91 17.85
C PRO A 242 -14.87 9.63 19.19
#